data_945199a79984f27dab003b7a279d7312
#
_entry.id   945199a79984f27dab003b7a279d7312
#
_cell.length_a   1.000
_cell.length_b   1.000
_cell.length_c   1.000
_cell.angle_alpha   90.00
_cell.angle_beta   90.00
_cell.angle_gamma   90.00
#
_symmetry.space_group_name_H-M   'P 1'
#
loop_
_entity.id
_entity.type
_entity.pdbx_description
1 polymer ?
#
loop_
_entity_poly.entity_id
_entity_poly.type
_entity_poly.pdbx_seq_one_letter_code
_entity_poly.pdbx_strand_id
1 'polypeptide(L)'
;IGQKVRASFETKNQARERILAASREIIRLSANTIRAVHRGEFELADSILERAKSAVLAVNELGASHPDIFNAGFVQDAQKEYAEAWTTRSLVAGGDFPDPDDLHVGYVPYMNGLGDVVGELRRHLLDSLRGGDVERVERVMGIMDEIYGLMVTLDYPDALTGGLRRTTDMLRGVLERTRSDL
;
A
#
# COMPACT_ATOMS: atom_id res chain seq x y z
N ILE A 1 42.83 2.88 8.54
CA ILE A 1 41.65 2.01 8.49
C ILE A 1 40.47 2.74 9.15
N GLY A 2 40.57 3.18 10.41
CA GLY A 2 39.46 3.78 11.18
C GLY A 2 38.80 5.01 10.52
N GLN A 3 39.58 5.89 9.89
CA GLN A 3 39.01 7.05 9.17
C GLN A 3 38.15 6.65 7.97
N LYS A 4 38.57 5.67 7.17
CA LYS A 4 37.80 5.17 6.03
C LYS A 4 36.50 4.52 6.47
N VAL A 5 36.54 3.73 7.55
CA VAL A 5 35.34 3.07 8.11
C VAL A 5 34.35 4.12 8.63
N ARG A 6 34.81 5.12 9.38
CA ARG A 6 33.95 6.21 9.88
C ARG A 6 33.31 6.99 8.74
N ALA A 7 34.08 7.38 7.72
CA ALA A 7 33.55 8.11 6.56
C ALA A 7 32.47 7.29 5.83
N SER A 8 32.68 5.99 5.65
CA SER A 8 31.71 5.10 5.04
C SER A 8 30.41 5.01 5.87
N PHE A 9 30.53 4.83 7.19
CA PHE A 9 29.36 4.75 8.06
C PHE A 9 28.61 6.09 8.16
N GLU A 10 29.33 7.20 8.18
CA GLU A 10 28.71 8.53 8.19
C GLU A 10 27.87 8.77 6.93
N THR A 11 28.42 8.48 5.74
CA THR A 11 27.70 8.60 4.47
C THR A 11 26.46 7.70 4.45
N LYS A 12 26.61 6.45 4.90
CA LYS A 12 25.50 5.51 4.95
C LYS A 12 24.43 5.91 5.96
N ASN A 13 24.84 6.42 7.11
CA ASN A 13 23.90 6.90 8.13
C ASN A 13 23.09 8.11 7.63
N GLN A 14 23.74 9.05 6.94
CA GLN A 14 23.05 10.20 6.35
C GLN A 14 22.02 9.75 5.29
N ALA A 15 22.37 8.80 4.43
CA ALA A 15 21.42 8.23 3.47
C ALA A 15 20.24 7.55 4.18
N ARG A 16 20.53 6.75 5.22
CA ARG A 16 19.48 6.07 6.02
C ARG A 16 18.51 7.07 6.66
N GLU A 17 19.02 8.10 7.30
CA GLU A 17 18.16 9.12 7.95
C GLU A 17 17.27 9.84 6.93
N ARG A 18 17.77 10.16 5.74
CA ARG A 18 16.98 10.77 4.66
C ARG A 18 15.89 9.82 4.14
N ILE A 19 16.22 8.56 3.89
CA ILE A 19 15.26 7.55 3.43
C ILE A 19 14.21 7.30 4.50
N LEU A 20 14.60 7.22 5.78
CA LEU A 20 13.68 7.03 6.89
C LEU A 20 12.69 8.20 7.04
N ALA A 21 13.17 9.43 6.93
CA ALA A 21 12.33 10.62 6.98
C ALA A 21 11.32 10.66 5.82
N ALA A 22 11.77 10.35 4.60
CA ALA A 22 10.90 10.26 3.43
C ALA A 22 9.88 9.13 3.55
N SER A 23 10.28 7.97 4.07
CA SER A 23 9.36 6.83 4.31
C SER A 23 8.25 7.19 5.30
N ARG A 24 8.56 7.89 6.38
CA ARG A 24 7.55 8.40 7.33
C ARG A 24 6.59 9.40 6.68
N GLU A 25 7.09 10.26 5.80
CA GLU A 25 6.26 11.20 5.06
C GLU A 25 5.32 10.47 4.08
N ILE A 26 5.81 9.44 3.37
CA ILE A 26 4.99 8.60 2.50
C ILE A 26 3.83 7.99 3.30
N ILE A 27 4.10 7.36 4.45
CA ILE A 27 3.08 6.75 5.29
C ILE A 27 2.04 7.79 5.74
N ARG A 28 2.50 8.97 6.18
CA ARG A 28 1.61 10.06 6.60
C ARG A 28 0.70 10.54 5.45
N LEU A 29 1.26 10.74 4.26
CA LEU A 29 0.50 11.16 3.08
C LEU A 29 -0.48 10.08 2.65
N SER A 30 -0.10 8.81 2.66
CA SER A 30 -0.97 7.67 2.33
C SER A 30 -2.17 7.60 3.27
N ALA A 31 -1.96 7.71 4.57
CA ALA A 31 -3.04 7.73 5.55
C ALA A 31 -3.98 8.93 5.36
N ASN A 32 -3.45 10.11 5.01
CA ASN A 32 -4.27 11.30 4.71
C ASN A 32 -5.08 11.12 3.42
N THR A 33 -4.50 10.47 2.41
CA THR A 33 -5.21 10.12 1.17
C THR A 33 -6.42 9.25 1.46
N ILE A 34 -6.25 8.15 2.20
CA ILE A 34 -7.35 7.24 2.54
C ILE A 34 -8.46 7.98 3.28
N ARG A 35 -8.12 8.88 4.22
CA ARG A 35 -9.11 9.71 4.91
C ARG A 35 -9.86 10.63 3.94
N ALA A 36 -9.18 11.24 2.98
CA ALA A 36 -9.81 12.09 1.96
C ALA A 36 -10.75 11.27 1.06
N VAL A 37 -10.33 10.07 0.65
CA VAL A 37 -11.15 9.14 -0.14
C VAL A 37 -12.46 8.80 0.60
N HIS A 38 -12.40 8.45 1.88
CA HIS A 38 -13.61 8.13 2.66
C HIS A 38 -14.53 9.33 2.89
N ARG A 39 -14.04 10.55 2.76
CA ARG A 39 -14.87 11.76 2.78
C ARG A 39 -15.39 12.18 1.41
N GLY A 40 -15.01 11.44 0.36
CA GLY A 40 -15.37 11.78 -1.03
C GLY A 40 -14.57 12.96 -1.61
N GLU A 41 -13.49 13.36 -0.96
CA GLU A 41 -12.63 14.49 -1.35
C GLU A 41 -11.55 14.01 -2.34
N PHE A 42 -11.97 13.53 -3.52
CA PHE A 42 -11.08 12.86 -4.48
C PHE A 42 -9.99 13.78 -5.04
N GLU A 43 -10.28 15.04 -5.31
CA GLU A 43 -9.29 16.01 -5.79
C GLU A 43 -8.19 16.26 -4.77
N LEU A 44 -8.57 16.35 -3.48
CA LEU A 44 -7.62 16.44 -2.39
C LEU A 44 -6.77 15.15 -2.27
N ALA A 45 -7.41 13.99 -2.38
CA ALA A 45 -6.72 12.70 -2.36
C ALA A 45 -5.67 12.62 -3.47
N ASP A 46 -6.02 13.02 -4.70
CA ASP A 46 -5.11 13.04 -5.84
C ASP A 46 -3.92 13.98 -5.61
N SER A 47 -4.17 15.17 -5.09
CA SER A 47 -3.11 16.12 -4.74
C SER A 47 -2.13 15.57 -3.69
N ILE A 48 -2.64 14.84 -2.69
CA ILE A 48 -1.80 14.21 -1.66
C ILE A 48 -1.01 13.04 -2.26
N LEU A 49 -1.61 12.24 -3.13
CA LEU A 49 -0.97 11.10 -3.80
C LEU A 49 0.20 11.54 -4.69
N GLU A 50 0.07 12.65 -5.42
CA GLU A 50 1.18 13.17 -6.23
C GLU A 50 2.39 13.58 -5.37
N ARG A 51 2.14 14.12 -4.18
CA ARG A 51 3.20 14.40 -3.20
C ARG A 51 3.84 13.11 -2.68
N ALA A 52 3.03 12.09 -2.37
CA ALA A 52 3.51 10.79 -1.94
C ALA A 52 4.35 10.12 -3.04
N LYS A 53 3.91 10.20 -4.31
CA LYS A 53 4.66 9.72 -5.47
C LYS A 53 6.03 10.37 -5.57
N SER A 54 6.11 11.67 -5.43
CA SER A 54 7.38 12.40 -5.44
C SER A 54 8.34 11.91 -4.33
N ALA A 55 7.81 11.61 -3.15
CA ALA A 55 8.60 11.06 -2.05
C ALA A 55 9.05 9.61 -2.32
N VAL A 56 8.21 8.78 -2.93
CA VAL A 56 8.57 7.41 -3.36
C VAL A 56 9.71 7.44 -4.36
N LEU A 57 9.63 8.29 -5.38
CA LEU A 57 10.69 8.44 -6.38
C LEU A 57 12.01 8.89 -5.75
N ALA A 58 11.97 9.81 -4.79
CA ALA A 58 13.16 10.25 -4.06
C ALA A 58 13.78 9.12 -3.21
N VAL A 59 12.95 8.26 -2.57
CA VAL A 59 13.43 7.07 -1.85
C VAL A 59 14.08 6.09 -2.81
N ASN A 60 13.47 5.84 -3.97
CA ASN A 60 14.01 4.92 -4.98
C ASN A 60 15.37 5.41 -5.53
N GLU A 61 15.50 6.69 -5.82
CA GLU A 61 16.76 7.30 -6.27
C GLU A 61 17.88 7.18 -5.21
N LEU A 62 17.59 7.55 -3.96
CA LEU A 62 18.54 7.41 -2.85
C LEU A 62 18.87 5.95 -2.57
N GLY A 63 17.89 5.07 -2.68
CA GLY A 63 18.03 3.64 -2.42
C GLY A 63 18.87 2.91 -3.46
N ALA A 64 18.94 3.40 -4.69
CA ALA A 64 19.74 2.78 -5.77
C ALA A 64 21.24 2.63 -5.39
N SER A 65 21.78 3.56 -4.61
CA SER A 65 23.15 3.51 -4.11
C SER A 65 23.33 2.78 -2.78
N HIS A 66 22.22 2.42 -2.12
CA HIS A 66 22.17 1.81 -0.79
C HIS A 66 21.13 0.66 -0.73
N PRO A 67 21.34 -0.46 -1.45
CA PRO A 67 20.34 -1.53 -1.56
C PRO A 67 19.94 -2.15 -0.22
N ASP A 68 20.84 -2.21 0.74
CA ASP A 68 20.59 -2.73 2.08
C ASP A 68 19.65 -1.83 2.90
N ILE A 69 19.71 -0.52 2.70
CA ILE A 69 18.76 0.45 3.29
C ILE A 69 17.44 0.42 2.53
N PHE A 70 17.49 0.35 1.21
CA PHE A 70 16.30 0.31 0.37
C PHE A 70 15.42 -0.93 0.65
N ASN A 71 16.04 -2.06 0.95
CA ASN A 71 15.32 -3.29 1.30
C ASN A 71 14.96 -3.39 2.80
N ALA A 72 15.20 -2.34 3.59
CA ALA A 72 14.80 -2.33 4.99
C ALA A 72 13.28 -2.30 5.17
N GLY A 73 12.80 -2.87 6.27
CA GLY A 73 11.37 -3.00 6.55
C GLY A 73 10.60 -1.67 6.49
N PHE A 74 11.19 -0.58 6.96
CA PHE A 74 10.53 0.74 6.94
C PHE A 74 10.30 1.29 5.53
N VAL A 75 11.11 0.93 4.54
CA VAL A 75 10.88 1.27 3.13
C VAL A 75 9.77 0.40 2.55
N GLN A 76 9.80 -0.90 2.83
CA GLN A 76 8.77 -1.83 2.40
C GLN A 76 7.39 -1.45 2.98
N ASP A 77 7.33 -1.06 4.25
CA ASP A 77 6.11 -0.56 4.88
C ASP A 77 5.60 0.72 4.20
N ALA A 78 6.48 1.67 3.90
CA ALA A 78 6.09 2.90 3.21
C ALA A 78 5.55 2.64 1.80
N GLN A 79 6.18 1.74 1.03
CA GLN A 79 5.69 1.34 -0.29
C GLN A 79 4.34 0.61 -0.21
N LYS A 80 4.15 -0.21 0.81
CA LYS A 80 2.90 -0.92 1.08
C LYS A 80 1.75 0.06 1.33
N GLU A 81 1.92 1.00 2.25
CA GLU A 81 0.93 2.04 2.57
C GLU A 81 0.60 2.93 1.35
N TYR A 82 1.61 3.25 0.55
CA TYR A 82 1.42 4.03 -0.66
C TYR A 82 0.62 3.26 -1.73
N ALA A 83 0.93 1.99 -1.94
CA ALA A 83 0.18 1.13 -2.85
C ALA A 83 -1.27 0.96 -2.39
N GLU A 84 -1.51 0.78 -1.08
CA GLU A 84 -2.84 0.75 -0.48
C GLU A 84 -3.63 2.03 -0.78
N ALA A 85 -3.02 3.20 -0.55
CA ALA A 85 -3.70 4.48 -0.74
C ALA A 85 -4.08 4.74 -2.21
N TRP A 86 -3.18 4.46 -3.17
CA TRP A 86 -3.45 4.56 -4.60
C TRP A 86 -4.55 3.62 -5.04
N THR A 87 -4.44 2.37 -4.64
CA THR A 87 -5.41 1.34 -5.03
C THR A 87 -6.78 1.63 -4.44
N THR A 88 -6.85 2.00 -3.16
CA THR A 88 -8.11 2.40 -2.51
C THR A 88 -8.74 3.58 -3.25
N ARG A 89 -7.95 4.63 -3.57
CA ARG A 89 -8.43 5.80 -4.31
C ARG A 89 -9.00 5.41 -5.68
N SER A 90 -8.29 4.57 -6.44
CA SER A 90 -8.72 4.13 -7.76
C SER A 90 -10.02 3.34 -7.68
N LEU A 91 -10.06 2.29 -6.88
CA LEU A 91 -11.18 1.36 -6.82
C LEU A 91 -12.46 1.97 -6.24
N VAL A 92 -12.34 2.83 -5.22
CA VAL A 92 -13.49 3.55 -4.64
C VAL A 92 -14.11 4.52 -5.64
N ALA A 93 -13.29 5.13 -6.49
CA ALA A 93 -13.78 5.99 -7.58
C ALA A 93 -14.31 5.21 -8.81
N GLY A 94 -14.22 3.89 -8.80
CA GLY A 94 -14.69 3.05 -9.90
C GLY A 94 -13.65 2.82 -11.01
N GLY A 95 -12.39 3.11 -10.73
CA GLY A 95 -11.25 2.83 -11.63
C GLY A 95 -10.72 1.40 -11.49
N ASP A 96 -9.64 1.14 -12.21
CA ASP A 96 -8.94 -0.15 -12.26
C ASP A 96 -7.83 -0.26 -11.20
N PHE A 97 -7.26 -1.46 -11.05
CA PHE A 97 -6.07 -1.68 -10.24
C PHE A 97 -4.87 -0.95 -10.85
N PRO A 98 -4.17 -0.08 -10.09
CA PRO A 98 -2.94 0.52 -10.58
C PRO A 98 -1.84 -0.54 -10.70
N ASP A 99 -1.04 -0.44 -11.75
CA ASP A 99 0.11 -1.32 -11.94
C ASP A 99 1.23 -0.97 -10.93
N PRO A 100 1.84 -1.95 -10.24
CA PRO A 100 2.94 -1.69 -9.32
C PRO A 100 4.16 -1.03 -9.97
N ASP A 101 4.42 -1.30 -11.25
CA ASP A 101 5.52 -0.68 -11.99
C ASP A 101 5.25 0.80 -12.24
N ASP A 102 4.00 1.19 -12.54
CA ASP A 102 3.58 2.59 -12.68
C ASP A 102 3.61 3.34 -11.34
N LEU A 103 3.39 2.63 -10.24
CA LEU A 103 3.53 3.15 -8.89
C LEU A 103 4.98 3.22 -8.42
N HIS A 104 5.92 2.60 -9.13
CA HIS A 104 7.34 2.48 -8.75
C HIS A 104 7.54 1.81 -7.39
N VAL A 105 6.75 0.79 -7.07
CA VAL A 105 6.85 -0.01 -5.84
C VAL A 105 7.21 -1.46 -6.14
N GLY A 106 7.81 -2.13 -5.16
CA GLY A 106 8.09 -3.56 -5.27
C GLY A 106 6.81 -4.42 -5.27
N TYR A 107 6.86 -5.59 -5.89
CA TYR A 107 5.68 -6.49 -5.95
C TYR A 107 5.27 -7.01 -4.57
N VAL A 108 6.23 -7.25 -3.68
CA VAL A 108 5.93 -7.70 -2.30
C VAL A 108 5.14 -6.66 -1.51
N PRO A 109 5.60 -5.41 -1.37
CA PRO A 109 4.82 -4.38 -0.69
C PRO A 109 3.49 -4.09 -1.41
N TYR A 110 3.44 -4.13 -2.75
CA TYR A 110 2.20 -3.97 -3.50
C TYR A 110 1.17 -5.05 -3.12
N MET A 111 1.54 -6.33 -3.17
CA MET A 111 0.62 -7.43 -2.85
C MET A 111 0.14 -7.40 -1.39
N ASN A 112 1.03 -7.08 -0.45
CA ASN A 112 0.62 -6.90 0.95
C ASN A 112 -0.27 -5.66 1.13
N GLY A 113 -0.03 -4.59 0.37
CA GLY A 113 -0.90 -3.41 0.32
C GLY A 113 -2.30 -3.72 -0.21
N LEU A 114 -2.43 -4.57 -1.25
CA LEU A 114 -3.74 -5.06 -1.71
C LEU A 114 -4.51 -5.79 -0.60
N GLY A 115 -3.81 -6.46 0.31
CA GLY A 115 -4.42 -7.06 1.49
C GLY A 115 -5.10 -6.01 2.38
N ASP A 116 -4.42 -4.91 2.63
CA ASP A 116 -4.95 -3.83 3.47
C ASP A 116 -6.09 -3.07 2.75
N VAL A 117 -6.04 -2.93 1.41
CA VAL A 117 -7.12 -2.36 0.58
C VAL A 117 -8.46 -3.04 0.83
N VAL A 118 -8.49 -4.36 1.06
CA VAL A 118 -9.75 -5.08 1.32
C VAL A 118 -10.44 -4.57 2.58
N GLY A 119 -9.69 -4.15 3.58
CA GLY A 119 -10.24 -3.51 4.78
C GLY A 119 -10.92 -2.17 4.48
N GLU A 120 -10.27 -1.35 3.64
CA GLU A 120 -10.81 -0.05 3.22
C GLU A 120 -12.03 -0.20 2.28
N LEU A 121 -11.99 -1.19 1.38
CA LEU A 121 -13.13 -1.54 0.53
C LEU A 121 -14.32 -2.02 1.36
N ARG A 122 -14.09 -2.86 2.38
CA ARG A 122 -15.15 -3.27 3.30
C ARG A 122 -15.82 -2.08 3.98
N ARG A 123 -15.03 -1.12 4.45
CA ARG A 123 -15.56 0.11 5.04
C ARG A 123 -16.44 0.86 4.03
N HIS A 124 -15.94 1.06 2.82
CA HIS A 124 -16.70 1.73 1.75
C HIS A 124 -17.98 0.97 1.39
N LEU A 125 -17.92 -0.36 1.32
CA LEU A 125 -19.07 -1.24 1.08
C LEU A 125 -20.16 -1.06 2.15
N LEU A 126 -19.79 -1.08 3.43
CA LEU A 126 -20.74 -0.91 4.52
C LEU A 126 -21.39 0.49 4.53
N ASP A 127 -20.64 1.53 4.15
CA ASP A 127 -21.17 2.88 4.00
C ASP A 127 -22.16 2.96 2.81
N SER A 128 -21.86 2.28 1.69
CA SER A 128 -22.75 2.15 0.53
C SER A 128 -24.02 1.38 0.86
N LEU A 129 -23.89 0.30 1.65
CA LEU A 129 -25.04 -0.49 2.13
C LEU A 129 -26.00 0.36 2.97
N ARG A 130 -25.48 1.17 3.88
CA ARG A 130 -26.27 2.10 4.68
C ARG A 130 -26.99 3.17 3.81
N GLY A 131 -26.35 3.55 2.71
CA GLY A 131 -26.91 4.45 1.70
C GLY A 131 -27.93 3.81 0.76
N GLY A 132 -28.09 2.49 0.80
CA GLY A 132 -29.00 1.74 -0.08
C GLY A 132 -28.48 1.53 -1.51
N ASP A 133 -27.20 1.73 -1.75
CA ASP A 133 -26.55 1.55 -3.07
C ASP A 133 -26.11 0.09 -3.28
N VAL A 134 -27.08 -0.76 -3.60
CA VAL A 134 -26.88 -2.22 -3.76
C VAL A 134 -25.92 -2.53 -4.91
N GLU A 135 -26.00 -1.82 -6.03
CA GLU A 135 -25.14 -2.03 -7.19
C GLU A 135 -23.67 -1.80 -6.83
N ARG A 136 -23.38 -0.75 -6.06
CA ARG A 136 -22.03 -0.48 -5.58
C ARG A 136 -21.55 -1.55 -4.60
N VAL A 137 -22.41 -2.02 -3.71
CA VAL A 137 -22.11 -3.09 -2.75
C VAL A 137 -21.70 -4.35 -3.50
N GLU A 138 -22.45 -4.80 -4.50
CA GLU A 138 -22.14 -5.98 -5.31
C GLU A 138 -20.80 -5.81 -6.05
N ARG A 139 -20.58 -4.66 -6.67
CA ARG A 139 -19.32 -4.34 -7.36
C ARG A 139 -18.12 -4.40 -6.42
N VAL A 140 -18.20 -3.76 -5.27
CA VAL A 140 -17.09 -3.72 -4.30
C VAL A 140 -16.82 -5.10 -3.73
N MET A 141 -17.86 -5.90 -3.46
CA MET A 141 -17.70 -7.29 -3.02
C MET A 141 -16.98 -8.13 -4.07
N GLY A 142 -17.31 -7.95 -5.36
CA GLY A 142 -16.64 -8.61 -6.48
C GLY A 142 -15.14 -8.27 -6.54
N ILE A 143 -14.77 -7.01 -6.35
CA ILE A 143 -13.36 -6.56 -6.29
C ILE A 143 -12.62 -7.21 -5.11
N MET A 144 -13.24 -7.28 -3.94
CA MET A 144 -12.65 -7.93 -2.76
C MET A 144 -12.40 -9.43 -3.01
N ASP A 145 -13.33 -10.12 -3.70
CA ASP A 145 -13.17 -11.51 -4.09
C ASP A 145 -12.05 -11.69 -5.13
N GLU A 146 -11.90 -10.76 -6.07
CA GLU A 146 -10.81 -10.77 -7.06
C GLU A 146 -9.44 -10.64 -6.40
N ILE A 147 -9.28 -9.73 -5.45
CA ILE A 147 -8.03 -9.58 -4.68
C ILE A 147 -7.70 -10.88 -3.95
N TYR A 148 -8.68 -11.48 -3.27
CA TYR A 148 -8.48 -12.74 -2.55
C TYR A 148 -8.12 -13.88 -3.51
N GLY A 149 -8.83 -13.99 -4.64
CA GLY A 149 -8.57 -14.99 -5.68
C GLY A 149 -7.15 -14.89 -6.24
N LEU A 150 -6.66 -13.67 -6.48
CA LEU A 150 -5.27 -13.44 -6.89
C LEU A 150 -4.29 -13.91 -5.81
N MET A 151 -4.50 -13.52 -4.56
CA MET A 151 -3.58 -13.87 -3.46
C MET A 151 -3.47 -15.37 -3.21
N VAL A 152 -4.56 -16.11 -3.33
CA VAL A 152 -4.57 -17.58 -3.18
C VAL A 152 -3.69 -18.28 -4.22
N THR A 153 -3.49 -17.69 -5.40
CA THR A 153 -2.61 -18.24 -6.43
C THR A 153 -1.12 -18.06 -6.16
N LEU A 154 -0.76 -17.20 -5.20
CA LEU A 154 0.63 -16.84 -4.88
C LEU A 154 1.16 -17.63 -3.67
N ASP A 155 1.13 -18.96 -3.78
CA ASP A 155 1.63 -19.87 -2.72
C ASP A 155 3.15 -20.02 -2.81
N TYR A 156 3.87 -19.01 -2.36
CA TYR A 156 5.32 -18.99 -2.27
C TYR A 156 5.78 -18.86 -0.81
N PRO A 157 7.05 -19.26 -0.49
CA PRO A 157 7.59 -19.09 0.86
C PRO A 157 7.53 -17.64 1.37
N ASP A 158 7.26 -17.46 2.65
CA ASP A 158 7.17 -16.12 3.29
C ASP A 158 8.43 -15.28 3.10
N ALA A 159 9.59 -15.91 3.00
CA ALA A 159 10.84 -15.22 2.70
C ALA A 159 10.83 -14.47 1.35
N LEU A 160 10.01 -14.91 0.39
CA LEU A 160 9.83 -14.25 -0.92
C LEU A 160 8.66 -13.28 -0.93
N THR A 161 7.63 -13.52 -0.13
CA THR A 161 6.34 -12.82 -0.21
C THR A 161 6.10 -11.86 0.95
N GLY A 162 7.01 -11.76 1.92
CA GLY A 162 6.86 -10.88 3.07
C GLY A 162 5.65 -11.22 3.95
N GLY A 163 5.30 -12.51 4.07
CA GLY A 163 4.20 -12.97 4.92
C GLY A 163 2.82 -12.96 4.23
N LEU A 164 2.77 -13.01 2.90
CA LEU A 164 1.52 -12.95 2.12
C LEU A 164 0.51 -14.04 2.50
N ARG A 165 0.96 -15.23 2.93
CA ARG A 165 0.07 -16.29 3.43
C ARG A 165 -0.78 -15.80 4.61
N ARG A 166 -0.16 -15.13 5.58
CA ARG A 166 -0.88 -14.55 6.73
C ARG A 166 -1.90 -13.49 6.28
N THR A 167 -1.51 -12.64 5.33
CA THR A 167 -2.40 -11.64 4.73
C THR A 167 -3.60 -12.33 4.07
N THR A 168 -3.37 -13.38 3.27
CA THR A 168 -4.43 -14.15 2.60
C THR A 168 -5.40 -14.80 3.60
N ASP A 169 -4.89 -15.37 4.69
CA ASP A 169 -5.74 -15.94 5.75
C ASP A 169 -6.59 -14.88 6.46
N MET A 170 -6.05 -13.71 6.72
CA MET A 170 -6.81 -12.57 7.27
C MET A 170 -7.93 -12.14 6.31
N LEU A 171 -7.65 -12.07 5.00
CA LEU A 171 -8.63 -11.68 3.98
C LEU A 171 -9.82 -12.63 3.94
N ARG A 172 -9.59 -13.95 4.04
CA ARG A 172 -10.68 -14.92 4.13
C ARG A 172 -11.67 -14.54 5.22
N GLY A 173 -11.18 -14.25 6.43
CA GLY A 173 -12.02 -13.85 7.55
C GLY A 173 -12.72 -12.50 7.33
N VAL A 174 -12.10 -11.56 6.61
CA VAL A 174 -12.75 -10.28 6.25
C VAL A 174 -13.89 -10.52 5.28
N LEU A 175 -13.68 -11.33 4.23
CA LEU A 175 -14.69 -11.66 3.23
C LEU A 175 -15.90 -12.39 3.84
N GLU A 176 -15.64 -13.40 4.71
CA GLU A 176 -16.71 -14.15 5.38
C GLU A 176 -17.58 -13.23 6.25
N ARG A 177 -16.95 -12.35 7.04
CA ARG A 177 -17.70 -11.37 7.85
C ARG A 177 -18.47 -10.38 6.96
N THR A 178 -17.88 -9.91 5.86
CA THR A 178 -18.56 -8.98 4.95
C THR A 178 -19.80 -9.61 4.34
N ARG A 179 -19.71 -10.87 3.89
CA ARG A 179 -20.87 -11.60 3.36
C ARG A 179 -21.97 -11.83 4.40
N SER A 180 -21.59 -11.95 5.68
CA SER A 180 -22.57 -12.09 6.76
C SER A 180 -23.26 -10.78 7.13
N ASP A 181 -22.66 -9.64 6.78
CA ASP A 181 -23.23 -8.30 7.01
C ASP A 181 -24.18 -7.86 5.87
N LEU A 182 -24.14 -8.54 4.70
CA LEU A 182 -24.99 -8.31 3.53
C LEU A 182 -26.32 -9.09 3.62
#